data_83d485e1542e045f3d339cb4eab9d381
#
_entry.id   83d485e1542e045f3d339cb4eab9d381
#
_cell.length_a   1.000
_cell.length_b   1.000
_cell.length_c   1.000
_cell.angle_alpha   90.00
_cell.angle_beta   90.00
_cell.angle_gamma   90.00
#
_symmetry.space_group_name_H-M   'P 1'
#
loop_
_entity.id
_entity.type
_entity.pdbx_description
1 polymer ?
#
loop_
_entity_poly.entity_id
_entity_poly.type
_entity_poly.pdbx_seq_one_letter_code
_entity_poly.pdbx_strand_id
1 'polypeptide(L)'
;DEKNSINIKVTSKPLNFSYDPAEGELEEESTATPEGTTFESVLPTYQGATDGLKYSIYAIEPAIEQEIIKINENTGKLYVEAGHGLQKGTTYKISVCARNMYNEEGEVGTVIENAYSLKIVAFIAKFDQFYYENETNTIERMELSPSYTIEPTIVGGGENIKYTLIECEPELQKNIEFNATTGAITMKEGNKLVINDEGKDSYTMKVKVANSKYEKEANITFKLTQNEDRITYIHCGNNLDTNGNALPG
;
A
#
# COMPACT_ATOMS: atom_id res chain seq x y z
N ASP A 1 -12.92 11.21 62.11
CA ASP A 1 -13.80 11.93 61.16
C ASP A 1 -14.32 10.95 60.12
N GLU A 2 -15.53 10.45 60.29
CA GLU A 2 -16.23 9.67 59.26
C GLU A 2 -16.58 10.61 58.11
N LYS A 3 -15.92 10.46 56.98
CA LYS A 3 -16.29 11.14 55.75
C LYS A 3 -17.57 10.48 55.22
N ASN A 4 -18.71 11.08 55.50
CA ASN A 4 -19.97 10.70 54.86
C ASN A 4 -19.88 11.05 53.38
N SER A 5 -19.72 10.06 52.49
CA SER A 5 -19.80 10.24 51.04
C SER A 5 -21.26 10.10 50.61
N ILE A 6 -21.75 11.09 49.86
CA ILE A 6 -23.07 11.02 49.22
C ILE A 6 -22.85 10.54 47.78
N ASN A 7 -23.41 9.41 47.43
CA ASN A 7 -23.44 8.92 46.06
C ASN A 7 -24.66 9.53 45.35
N ILE A 8 -24.42 10.41 44.38
CA ILE A 8 -25.47 10.97 43.52
C ILE A 8 -25.56 10.09 42.28
N LYS A 9 -26.68 9.40 42.07
CA LYS A 9 -26.95 8.68 40.84
C LYS A 9 -27.69 9.60 39.88
N VAL A 10 -27.12 9.80 38.70
CA VAL A 10 -27.76 10.54 37.61
C VAL A 10 -28.80 9.60 36.95
N THR A 11 -30.07 10.01 36.94
CA THR A 11 -31.18 9.31 36.31
C THR A 11 -31.68 10.19 35.17
N SER A 12 -31.26 9.91 33.94
CA SER A 12 -31.72 10.66 32.77
C SER A 12 -31.87 9.72 31.58
N LYS A 13 -32.80 10.04 30.69
CA LYS A 13 -32.80 9.48 29.34
C LYS A 13 -31.45 9.81 28.64
N PRO A 14 -31.10 9.14 27.54
CA PRO A 14 -29.97 9.58 26.74
C PRO A 14 -30.14 11.05 26.35
N LEU A 15 -29.14 11.88 26.61
CA LEU A 15 -29.17 13.31 26.31
C LEU A 15 -28.56 13.59 24.95
N ASN A 16 -27.39 13.02 24.70
CA ASN A 16 -26.68 13.18 23.46
C ASN A 16 -25.61 12.07 23.32
N PHE A 17 -25.18 11.84 22.10
CA PHE A 17 -23.99 11.04 21.79
C PHE A 17 -23.43 11.48 20.44
N SER A 18 -22.13 11.24 20.20
CA SER A 18 -21.47 11.59 18.94
C SER A 18 -20.28 10.68 18.68
N TYR A 19 -19.98 10.46 17.42
CA TYR A 19 -18.73 9.81 16.97
C TYR A 19 -17.70 10.89 16.67
N ASP A 20 -16.43 10.62 16.98
CA ASP A 20 -15.32 11.47 16.63
C ASP A 20 -14.10 10.61 16.25
N PRO A 21 -13.76 10.49 14.96
CA PRO A 21 -14.42 11.10 13.79
C PRO A 21 -15.83 10.53 13.52
N ALA A 22 -16.73 11.38 12.98
CA ALA A 22 -18.08 11.02 12.55
C ALA A 22 -18.13 10.53 11.10
N GLU A 23 -17.00 10.12 10.55
CA GLU A 23 -16.87 9.63 9.19
C GLU A 23 -15.83 8.52 9.10
N GLY A 24 -15.96 7.67 8.09
CA GLY A 24 -15.00 6.61 7.79
C GLY A 24 -15.09 6.15 6.35
N GLU A 25 -14.09 5.41 5.93
CA GLU A 25 -14.02 4.82 4.61
C GLU A 25 -13.97 3.30 4.71
N LEU A 26 -14.69 2.64 3.80
CA LEU A 26 -14.67 1.20 3.60
C LEU A 26 -14.35 0.92 2.15
N GLU A 27 -13.36 0.08 1.88
CA GLU A 27 -13.06 -0.34 0.52
C GLU A 27 -14.18 -1.25 -0.01
N GLU A 28 -14.57 -1.05 -1.29
CA GLU A 28 -15.48 -1.98 -1.97
C GLU A 28 -14.89 -3.38 -1.99
N GLU A 29 -15.75 -4.39 -2.04
CA GLU A 29 -15.29 -5.76 -2.28
C GLU A 29 -14.95 -5.97 -3.75
N SER A 30 -13.80 -6.59 -3.97
CA SER A 30 -13.30 -6.97 -5.27
C SER A 30 -13.07 -8.48 -5.32
N THR A 31 -13.18 -9.05 -6.52
CA THR A 31 -12.78 -10.45 -6.76
C THR A 31 -11.30 -10.72 -6.43
N ALA A 32 -10.50 -9.66 -6.33
CA ALA A 32 -9.10 -9.72 -5.90
C ALA A 32 -8.93 -9.76 -4.36
N THR A 33 -10.00 -9.67 -3.58
CA THR A 33 -10.01 -9.74 -2.11
C THR A 33 -10.77 -10.96 -1.61
N PRO A 34 -10.19 -12.17 -1.69
CA PRO A 34 -10.90 -13.40 -1.29
C PRO A 34 -11.30 -13.41 0.20
N GLU A 35 -10.64 -12.61 1.04
CA GLU A 35 -10.96 -12.44 2.45
C GLU A 35 -12.00 -11.35 2.71
N GLY A 36 -12.36 -10.57 1.68
CA GLY A 36 -13.28 -9.44 1.78
C GLY A 36 -12.68 -8.25 2.53
N THR A 37 -13.48 -7.20 2.64
CA THR A 37 -13.12 -5.98 3.39
C THR A 37 -14.07 -5.82 4.59
N THR A 38 -13.60 -5.19 5.65
CA THR A 38 -14.36 -4.97 6.89
C THR A 38 -14.21 -3.54 7.35
N PHE A 39 -15.15 -3.08 8.13
CA PHE A 39 -15.12 -1.76 8.74
C PHE A 39 -15.53 -1.82 10.20
N GLU A 40 -14.95 -0.98 11.02
CA GLU A 40 -15.39 -0.68 12.38
C GLU A 40 -15.23 0.82 12.67
N SER A 41 -16.28 1.43 13.23
CA SER A 41 -16.21 2.82 13.68
C SER A 41 -15.47 2.96 15.02
N VAL A 42 -15.18 4.20 15.41
CA VAL A 42 -14.89 4.53 16.79
C VAL A 42 -16.11 4.29 17.69
N LEU A 43 -15.91 4.21 18.99
CA LEU A 43 -17.01 4.21 19.96
C LEU A 43 -17.61 5.62 20.07
N PRO A 44 -18.94 5.75 20.21
CA PRO A 44 -19.53 7.05 20.45
C PRO A 44 -19.21 7.56 21.86
N THR A 45 -18.98 8.84 21.97
CA THR A 45 -19.01 9.56 23.25
C THR A 45 -20.47 9.76 23.64
N TYR A 46 -20.83 9.46 24.87
CA TYR A 46 -22.22 9.44 25.34
C TYR A 46 -22.44 10.39 26.52
N GLN A 47 -23.62 10.99 26.59
CA GLN A 47 -24.09 11.82 27.68
C GLN A 47 -25.45 11.32 28.20
N GLY A 48 -25.56 11.10 29.51
CA GLY A 48 -26.77 10.61 30.14
C GLY A 48 -26.48 9.45 31.10
N ALA A 49 -27.53 8.86 31.65
CA ALA A 49 -27.40 7.66 32.47
C ALA A 49 -27.12 6.43 31.59
N THR A 50 -26.22 5.56 32.04
CA THR A 50 -25.79 4.37 31.28
C THR A 50 -26.53 3.10 31.65
N ASP A 51 -27.45 3.17 32.62
CA ASP A 51 -28.23 2.01 33.08
C ASP A 51 -29.11 1.46 31.94
N GLY A 52 -28.81 0.26 31.46
CA GLY A 52 -29.52 -0.38 30.37
C GLY A 52 -29.38 0.32 29.02
N LEU A 53 -28.29 1.07 28.82
CA LEU A 53 -28.02 1.75 27.56
C LEU A 53 -27.89 0.76 26.39
N LYS A 54 -28.64 1.04 25.32
CA LYS A 54 -28.67 0.28 24.07
C LYS A 54 -28.67 1.23 22.89
N TYR A 55 -27.97 0.82 21.83
CA TYR A 55 -27.92 1.53 20.57
C TYR A 55 -28.60 0.70 19.46
N SER A 56 -29.20 1.39 18.50
CA SER A 56 -29.72 0.80 17.28
C SER A 56 -29.56 1.75 16.11
N ILE A 57 -29.52 1.21 14.90
CA ILE A 57 -29.58 2.01 13.68
C ILE A 57 -31.04 2.46 13.52
N TYR A 58 -31.24 3.77 13.36
CA TYR A 58 -32.55 4.36 13.14
C TYR A 58 -32.90 4.45 11.65
N ALA A 59 -31.93 4.90 10.83
CA ALA A 59 -32.07 5.00 9.39
C ALA A 59 -30.69 4.96 8.71
N ILE A 60 -30.69 4.53 7.45
CA ILE A 60 -29.51 4.59 6.57
C ILE A 60 -29.95 5.20 5.24
N GLU A 61 -29.22 6.20 4.74
CA GLU A 61 -29.43 6.86 3.47
C GLU A 61 -28.15 6.87 2.62
N PRO A 62 -28.20 6.41 1.35
CA PRO A 62 -29.33 5.76 0.69
C PRO A 62 -29.70 4.43 1.36
N ALA A 63 -30.95 4.01 1.19
CA ALA A 63 -31.42 2.75 1.76
C ALA A 63 -30.61 1.57 1.20
N ILE A 64 -30.25 0.64 2.08
CA ILE A 64 -29.58 -0.63 1.73
C ILE A 64 -30.37 -1.79 2.30
N GLU A 65 -30.08 -3.00 1.82
CA GLU A 65 -30.62 -4.22 2.41
C GLU A 65 -30.26 -4.31 3.89
N GLN A 66 -31.15 -4.89 4.67
CA GLN A 66 -30.99 -4.96 6.12
C GLN A 66 -29.76 -5.79 6.48
N GLU A 67 -29.07 -5.35 7.52
CA GLU A 67 -27.96 -6.04 8.17
C GLU A 67 -26.58 -5.99 7.45
N ILE A 68 -26.41 -5.18 6.41
CA ILE A 68 -25.07 -4.97 5.84
C ILE A 68 -24.26 -4.06 6.78
N ILE A 69 -24.80 -2.88 7.13
CA ILE A 69 -24.22 -2.01 8.14
C ILE A 69 -24.87 -2.34 9.47
N LYS A 70 -24.08 -2.72 10.45
CA LYS A 70 -24.54 -3.20 11.76
C LYS A 70 -24.08 -2.29 12.87
N ILE A 71 -24.71 -2.38 14.02
CA ILE A 71 -24.32 -1.69 15.25
C ILE A 71 -24.24 -2.69 16.39
N ASN A 72 -23.20 -2.58 17.19
CA ASN A 72 -23.16 -3.29 18.45
C ASN A 72 -24.08 -2.58 19.45
N GLU A 73 -25.16 -3.23 19.82
CA GLU A 73 -26.20 -2.64 20.68
C GLU A 73 -25.71 -2.16 22.06
N ASN A 74 -24.65 -2.75 22.58
CA ASN A 74 -24.13 -2.41 23.90
C ASN A 74 -23.11 -1.29 23.88
N THR A 75 -22.36 -1.16 22.77
CA THR A 75 -21.25 -0.21 22.68
C THR A 75 -21.52 0.95 21.71
N GLY A 76 -22.49 0.83 20.82
CA GLY A 76 -22.76 1.79 19.77
C GLY A 76 -21.75 1.76 18.62
N LYS A 77 -20.81 0.80 18.60
CA LYS A 77 -19.84 0.66 17.53
C LYS A 77 -20.52 0.18 16.25
N LEU A 78 -20.37 0.95 15.17
CA LEU A 78 -20.83 0.56 13.84
C LEU A 78 -19.80 -0.38 13.20
N TYR A 79 -20.26 -1.38 12.46
CA TYR A 79 -19.38 -2.30 11.76
C TYR A 79 -20.00 -2.86 10.48
N VAL A 80 -19.14 -3.30 9.57
CA VAL A 80 -19.48 -4.00 8.34
C VAL A 80 -18.59 -5.23 8.23
N GLU A 81 -19.19 -6.39 8.03
CA GLU A 81 -18.47 -7.65 7.84
C GLU A 81 -18.09 -7.84 6.38
N ALA A 82 -17.14 -8.72 6.12
CA ALA A 82 -16.80 -9.17 4.78
C ALA A 82 -18.00 -9.82 4.08
N GLY A 83 -18.07 -9.69 2.77
CA GLY A 83 -19.22 -10.17 1.97
C GLY A 83 -20.33 -9.11 1.83
N HIS A 84 -20.01 -7.85 2.11
CA HIS A 84 -21.02 -6.77 2.13
C HIS A 84 -21.53 -6.35 0.73
N GLY A 85 -20.77 -6.59 -0.33
CA GLY A 85 -21.16 -6.27 -1.72
C GLY A 85 -21.35 -4.77 -2.02
N LEU A 86 -20.96 -3.86 -1.10
CA LEU A 86 -21.10 -2.41 -1.28
C LEU A 86 -20.14 -1.93 -2.38
N GLN A 87 -20.63 -1.01 -3.23
CA GLN A 87 -19.91 -0.51 -4.40
C GLN A 87 -19.33 0.88 -4.13
N LYS A 88 -18.14 1.15 -4.65
CA LYS A 88 -17.47 2.47 -4.55
C LYS A 88 -18.34 3.61 -5.06
N GLY A 89 -18.10 4.80 -4.51
CA GLY A 89 -18.77 6.04 -4.89
C GLY A 89 -20.02 6.35 -4.08
N THR A 90 -20.51 5.41 -3.26
CA THR A 90 -21.64 5.64 -2.37
C THR A 90 -21.16 6.12 -1.00
N THR A 91 -21.89 7.07 -0.41
CA THR A 91 -21.70 7.48 0.99
C THR A 91 -22.99 7.23 1.73
N TYR A 92 -22.93 6.38 2.74
CA TYR A 92 -24.07 6.06 3.60
C TYR A 92 -24.09 6.98 4.80
N LYS A 93 -25.20 7.68 5.01
CA LYS A 93 -25.47 8.46 6.20
C LYS A 93 -26.28 7.62 7.17
N ILE A 94 -25.74 7.42 8.35
CA ILE A 94 -26.28 6.50 9.35
C ILE A 94 -26.82 7.31 10.50
N SER A 95 -28.13 7.23 10.73
CA SER A 95 -28.79 7.80 11.88
C SER A 95 -28.87 6.73 12.98
N VAL A 96 -28.50 7.09 14.19
CA VAL A 96 -28.41 6.16 15.31
C VAL A 96 -29.32 6.60 16.43
N CYS A 97 -29.96 5.63 17.07
CA CYS A 97 -30.83 5.83 18.23
C CYS A 97 -30.16 5.24 19.48
N ALA A 98 -30.21 5.96 20.59
CA ALA A 98 -29.82 5.47 21.90
C ALA A 98 -31.04 5.44 22.84
N ARG A 99 -31.16 4.35 23.61
CA ARG A 99 -32.16 4.16 24.69
C ARG A 99 -31.50 3.66 25.94
N ASN A 100 -32.09 3.98 27.07
CA ASN A 100 -31.70 3.40 28.35
C ASN A 100 -32.96 3.03 29.17
N MET A 101 -32.79 2.54 30.41
CA MET A 101 -33.91 2.10 31.25
C MET A 101 -34.87 3.22 31.65
N TYR A 102 -34.53 4.49 31.44
CA TYR A 102 -35.35 5.65 31.79
C TYR A 102 -36.24 6.14 30.63
N ASN A 103 -36.14 5.53 29.46
CA ASN A 103 -37.07 5.76 28.38
C ASN A 103 -38.41 5.05 28.65
N GLU A 104 -39.52 5.70 28.34
CA GLU A 104 -40.86 5.11 28.46
C GLU A 104 -41.05 3.96 27.47
N GLU A 105 -41.97 3.05 27.79
CA GLU A 105 -42.33 1.99 26.88
C GLU A 105 -42.95 2.58 25.59
N GLY A 106 -42.47 2.14 24.41
CA GLY A 106 -42.89 2.67 23.11
C GLY A 106 -42.21 3.97 22.70
N GLU A 107 -41.42 4.62 23.54
CA GLU A 107 -40.65 5.81 23.18
C GLU A 107 -39.50 5.44 22.22
N VAL A 108 -39.24 6.23 21.18
CA VAL A 108 -38.18 5.99 20.19
C VAL A 108 -36.78 6.10 20.81
N GLY A 109 -36.60 6.93 21.84
CA GLY A 109 -35.28 7.23 22.37
C GLY A 109 -34.66 8.49 21.73
N THR A 110 -33.39 8.71 22.01
CA THR A 110 -32.64 9.85 21.45
C THR A 110 -32.04 9.49 20.12
N VAL A 111 -32.49 10.11 19.06
CA VAL A 111 -31.99 9.91 17.70
C VAL A 111 -31.02 11.02 17.34
N ILE A 112 -29.85 10.66 16.85
CA ILE A 112 -28.92 11.56 16.17
C ILE A 112 -28.97 11.25 14.68
N GLU A 113 -29.53 12.18 13.92
CA GLU A 113 -29.59 12.06 12.46
C GLU A 113 -28.19 12.22 11.86
N ASN A 114 -27.86 11.40 10.88
CA ASN A 114 -26.56 11.39 10.22
C ASN A 114 -25.40 11.33 11.22
N ALA A 115 -25.53 10.56 12.28
CA ALA A 115 -24.55 10.42 13.36
C ALA A 115 -23.20 9.93 12.82
N TYR A 116 -23.20 9.21 11.70
CA TYR A 116 -22.00 8.71 11.05
C TYR A 116 -22.13 8.71 9.53
N SER A 117 -21.03 9.00 8.81
CA SER A 117 -20.93 8.90 7.36
C SER A 117 -19.93 7.81 6.97
N LEU A 118 -20.38 6.77 6.26
CA LEU A 118 -19.54 5.71 5.73
C LEU A 118 -19.43 5.84 4.21
N LYS A 119 -18.23 6.17 3.73
CA LYS A 119 -17.93 6.30 2.30
C LYS A 119 -17.31 5.02 1.77
N ILE A 120 -17.86 4.50 0.68
CA ILE A 120 -17.30 3.34 -0.01
C ILE A 120 -16.29 3.84 -1.05
N VAL A 121 -15.05 3.42 -0.89
CA VAL A 121 -13.92 3.78 -1.75
C VAL A 121 -13.47 2.60 -2.60
N ALA A 122 -12.68 2.87 -3.65
CA ALA A 122 -12.13 1.80 -4.46
C ALA A 122 -11.20 0.91 -3.64
N PHE A 123 -11.27 -0.38 -3.90
CA PHE A 123 -10.32 -1.33 -3.34
C PHE A 123 -8.91 -1.06 -3.88
N ILE A 124 -7.94 -1.04 -3.00
CA ILE A 124 -6.54 -0.82 -3.35
C ILE A 124 -5.75 -2.09 -3.07
N ALA A 125 -5.35 -2.77 -4.15
CA ALA A 125 -4.64 -4.03 -4.05
C ALA A 125 -3.23 -3.85 -3.47
N LYS A 126 -2.80 -4.82 -2.66
CA LYS A 126 -1.40 -4.94 -2.22
C LYS A 126 -0.52 -5.42 -3.37
N PHE A 127 0.76 -5.12 -3.27
CA PHE A 127 1.77 -5.73 -4.12
C PHE A 127 2.16 -7.10 -3.54
N ASP A 128 1.89 -8.16 -4.27
CA ASP A 128 2.32 -9.50 -3.88
C ASP A 128 3.79 -9.71 -4.23
N GLN A 129 4.19 -9.33 -5.46
CA GLN A 129 5.57 -9.39 -5.93
C GLN A 129 5.98 -8.12 -6.66
N PHE A 130 7.26 -7.78 -6.52
CA PHE A 130 7.92 -6.71 -7.26
C PHE A 130 9.41 -7.04 -7.39
N TYR A 131 9.89 -7.27 -8.60
CA TYR A 131 11.27 -7.61 -8.90
C TYR A 131 11.63 -7.32 -10.35
N TYR A 132 12.93 -7.40 -10.70
CA TYR A 132 13.47 -7.24 -12.05
C TYR A 132 14.19 -8.51 -12.50
N GLU A 133 13.93 -9.01 -13.70
CA GLU A 133 14.49 -10.19 -14.40
C GLU A 133 14.41 -11.52 -13.66
N ASN A 134 14.81 -11.57 -12.41
CA ASN A 134 14.83 -12.82 -11.61
C ASN A 134 14.50 -12.58 -10.15
N GLU A 135 14.31 -13.65 -9.39
CA GLU A 135 13.93 -13.60 -7.98
C GLU A 135 14.97 -12.91 -7.09
N THR A 136 16.25 -12.90 -7.49
CA THR A 136 17.34 -12.27 -6.75
C THR A 136 17.58 -10.82 -7.16
N ASN A 137 16.88 -10.33 -8.18
CA ASN A 137 17.10 -9.03 -8.79
C ASN A 137 18.57 -8.78 -9.19
N THR A 138 19.27 -9.84 -9.55
CA THR A 138 20.66 -9.79 -10.00
C THR A 138 20.69 -9.98 -11.51
N ILE A 139 21.28 -9.03 -12.21
CA ILE A 139 21.34 -9.00 -13.67
C ILE A 139 22.79 -9.14 -14.06
N GLU A 140 23.09 -10.22 -14.73
CA GLU A 140 24.44 -10.49 -15.24
C GLU A 140 24.54 -10.02 -16.70
N ARG A 141 25.53 -9.21 -16.99
CA ARG A 141 25.78 -8.68 -18.32
C ARG A 141 27.27 -8.65 -18.61
N MET A 142 27.60 -8.75 -19.87
CA MET A 142 28.97 -8.58 -20.31
C MET A 142 29.37 -7.11 -20.22
N GLU A 143 30.59 -6.86 -19.86
CA GLU A 143 31.24 -5.54 -19.95
C GLU A 143 31.01 -4.95 -21.36
N LEU A 144 30.77 -3.65 -21.44
CA LEU A 144 30.52 -2.94 -22.69
C LEU A 144 29.31 -3.50 -23.49
N SER A 145 28.31 -4.00 -22.83
CA SER A 145 27.07 -4.44 -23.47
C SER A 145 26.42 -3.31 -24.27
N PRO A 146 25.75 -3.63 -25.36
CA PRO A 146 24.90 -2.66 -26.06
C PRO A 146 23.75 -2.21 -25.12
N SER A 147 23.04 -1.16 -25.53
CA SER A 147 21.86 -0.72 -24.85
C SER A 147 20.86 -1.87 -24.67
N TYR A 148 20.30 -1.98 -23.47
CA TYR A 148 19.22 -2.92 -23.16
C TYR A 148 18.29 -2.34 -22.11
N THR A 149 17.07 -2.82 -22.07
CA THR A 149 16.06 -2.38 -21.12
C THR A 149 15.56 -3.59 -20.33
N ILE A 150 15.44 -3.39 -19.03
CA ILE A 150 14.78 -4.33 -18.13
C ILE A 150 13.50 -3.70 -17.61
N GLU A 151 12.49 -4.50 -17.46
CA GLU A 151 11.19 -4.08 -16.96
C GLU A 151 10.88 -4.79 -15.65
N PRO A 152 10.16 -4.15 -14.73
CA PRO A 152 9.75 -4.81 -13.51
C PRO A 152 8.66 -5.85 -13.76
N THR A 153 8.70 -6.90 -12.98
CA THR A 153 7.57 -7.80 -12.81
C THR A 153 6.82 -7.40 -11.55
N ILE A 154 5.52 -7.18 -11.70
CA ILE A 154 4.61 -6.86 -10.60
C ILE A 154 3.47 -7.87 -10.58
N VAL A 155 3.14 -8.33 -9.39
CA VAL A 155 1.90 -9.07 -9.10
C VAL A 155 1.14 -8.28 -8.05
N GLY A 156 -0.14 -8.00 -8.28
CA GLY A 156 -0.95 -7.14 -7.42
C GLY A 156 -0.77 -5.64 -7.70
N GLY A 157 -1.01 -4.80 -6.71
CA GLY A 157 -0.84 -3.35 -6.76
C GLY A 157 -1.98 -2.56 -7.41
N GLY A 158 -2.81 -3.18 -8.25
CA GLY A 158 -3.98 -2.53 -8.87
C GLY A 158 -3.62 -1.39 -9.82
N GLU A 159 -4.36 -0.29 -9.73
CA GLU A 159 -4.21 0.89 -10.59
C GLU A 159 -3.37 2.00 -9.95
N ASN A 160 -3.01 3.01 -10.75
CA ASN A 160 -2.29 4.20 -10.32
C ASN A 160 -0.93 3.93 -9.65
N ILE A 161 -0.21 2.95 -10.18
CA ILE A 161 1.11 2.56 -9.73
C ILE A 161 2.14 3.62 -10.17
N LYS A 162 3.04 3.96 -9.25
CA LYS A 162 4.18 4.85 -9.50
C LYS A 162 5.48 4.19 -9.05
N TYR A 163 6.53 4.47 -9.80
CA TYR A 163 7.87 3.98 -9.50
C TYR A 163 8.77 5.13 -9.10
N THR A 164 9.68 4.87 -8.19
CA THR A 164 10.66 5.85 -7.70
C THR A 164 12.01 5.17 -7.54
N LEU A 165 13.03 5.76 -8.13
CA LEU A 165 14.42 5.38 -7.86
C LEU A 165 14.82 6.02 -6.52
N ILE A 166 15.01 5.20 -5.48
CA ILE A 166 15.30 5.68 -4.12
C ILE A 166 16.77 5.65 -3.78
N GLU A 167 17.50 4.70 -4.32
CA GLU A 167 18.95 4.59 -4.18
C GLU A 167 19.56 4.16 -5.50
N CYS A 168 20.69 4.73 -5.87
CA CYS A 168 21.46 4.31 -7.04
C CYS A 168 22.92 4.73 -6.87
N GLU A 169 23.82 3.81 -7.12
CA GLU A 169 25.26 4.15 -7.11
C GLU A 169 25.56 5.19 -8.18
N PRO A 170 26.39 6.22 -7.90
CA PRO A 170 26.61 7.34 -8.79
C PRO A 170 27.10 6.96 -10.20
N GLU A 171 27.96 5.93 -10.29
CA GLU A 171 28.45 5.47 -11.58
C GLU A 171 27.35 4.74 -12.37
N LEU A 172 26.52 3.95 -11.72
CA LEU A 172 25.36 3.31 -12.35
C LEU A 172 24.38 4.37 -12.84
N GLN A 173 24.08 5.37 -12.01
CA GLN A 173 23.12 6.43 -12.32
C GLN A 173 23.45 7.21 -13.58
N LYS A 174 24.74 7.44 -13.87
CA LYS A 174 25.19 8.12 -15.09
C LYS A 174 24.92 7.29 -16.35
N ASN A 175 24.87 5.98 -16.22
CA ASN A 175 24.82 5.01 -17.31
C ASN A 175 23.45 4.40 -17.56
N ILE A 176 22.42 4.81 -16.79
CA ILE A 176 21.04 4.34 -16.96
C ILE A 176 20.07 5.49 -17.23
N GLU A 177 18.92 5.12 -17.75
CA GLU A 177 17.69 5.91 -17.77
C GLU A 177 16.62 5.15 -17.01
N PHE A 178 15.91 5.85 -16.12
CA PHE A 178 14.83 5.29 -15.33
C PHE A 178 13.49 5.91 -15.72
N ASN A 179 12.52 5.08 -16.06
CA ASN A 179 11.16 5.53 -16.39
C ASN A 179 10.26 5.43 -15.17
N ALA A 180 9.90 6.56 -14.57
CA ALA A 180 9.06 6.61 -13.37
C ALA A 180 7.59 6.17 -13.59
N THR A 181 7.14 6.04 -14.84
CA THR A 181 5.78 5.58 -15.18
C THR A 181 5.71 4.07 -15.33
N THR A 182 6.72 3.47 -15.98
CA THR A 182 6.73 2.02 -16.26
C THR A 182 7.64 1.23 -15.33
N GLY A 183 8.54 1.92 -14.61
CA GLY A 183 9.60 1.28 -13.84
C GLY A 183 10.76 0.75 -14.67
N ALA A 184 10.70 0.90 -16.00
CA ALA A 184 11.74 0.40 -16.88
C ALA A 184 13.09 1.07 -16.60
N ILE A 185 14.14 0.28 -16.64
CA ILE A 185 15.53 0.72 -16.47
C ILE A 185 16.25 0.40 -17.78
N THR A 186 16.72 1.44 -18.48
CA THR A 186 17.46 1.29 -19.71
C THR A 186 18.95 1.57 -19.47
N MET A 187 19.78 0.60 -19.73
CA MET A 187 21.23 0.80 -19.81
C MET A 187 21.56 1.53 -21.10
N LYS A 188 22.28 2.64 -21.00
CA LYS A 188 22.63 3.46 -22.18
C LYS A 188 23.64 2.76 -23.07
N GLU A 189 23.51 2.96 -24.38
CA GLU A 189 24.54 2.56 -25.32
C GLU A 189 25.85 3.30 -25.00
N GLY A 190 26.96 2.58 -25.13
CA GLY A 190 28.29 3.14 -24.79
C GLY A 190 28.47 3.43 -23.32
N ASN A 191 27.72 2.73 -22.44
CA ASN A 191 27.92 2.84 -21.00
C ASN A 191 29.39 2.55 -20.63
N LYS A 192 29.81 3.14 -19.51
CA LYS A 192 31.20 3.08 -19.02
C LYS A 192 31.34 2.27 -17.74
N LEU A 193 30.37 1.41 -17.46
CA LEU A 193 30.47 0.49 -16.34
C LEU A 193 31.50 -0.58 -16.67
N VAL A 194 32.49 -0.71 -15.81
CA VAL A 194 33.61 -1.65 -15.97
C VAL A 194 33.90 -2.33 -14.63
N ILE A 195 34.48 -3.50 -14.69
CA ILE A 195 35.12 -4.10 -13.52
C ILE A 195 36.32 -3.22 -13.16
N ASN A 196 36.32 -2.66 -11.96
CA ASN A 196 37.37 -1.75 -11.57
C ASN A 196 38.66 -2.50 -11.13
N ASP A 197 39.77 -1.75 -10.98
CA ASP A 197 41.08 -2.30 -10.60
C ASP A 197 41.05 -2.97 -9.21
N GLU A 198 40.08 -2.66 -8.37
CA GLU A 198 39.88 -3.27 -7.05
C GLU A 198 39.02 -4.55 -7.13
N GLY A 199 38.59 -4.94 -8.33
CA GLY A 199 37.77 -6.12 -8.57
C GLY A 199 36.29 -5.91 -8.30
N LYS A 200 35.83 -4.68 -8.17
CA LYS A 200 34.39 -4.39 -8.07
C LYS A 200 33.74 -4.66 -9.42
N ASP A 201 32.87 -5.66 -9.44
CA ASP A 201 32.13 -6.13 -10.60
C ASP A 201 30.63 -5.86 -10.53
N SER A 202 30.18 -5.24 -9.44
CA SER A 202 28.76 -5.11 -9.16
C SER A 202 28.36 -3.68 -8.81
N TYR A 203 27.20 -3.25 -9.33
CA TYR A 203 26.61 -1.95 -9.10
C TYR A 203 25.17 -2.14 -8.63
N THR A 204 24.75 -1.39 -7.59
CA THR A 204 23.46 -1.57 -6.96
C THR A 204 22.56 -0.35 -7.10
N MET A 205 21.26 -0.62 -7.15
CA MET A 205 20.22 0.38 -7.06
C MET A 205 19.00 -0.19 -6.35
N LYS A 206 18.13 0.70 -5.89
CA LYS A 206 16.87 0.35 -5.25
C LYS A 206 15.73 1.13 -5.88
N VAL A 207 14.69 0.43 -6.26
CA VAL A 207 13.47 1.01 -6.82
C VAL A 207 12.32 0.70 -5.88
N LYS A 208 11.47 1.69 -5.67
CA LYS A 208 10.21 1.56 -4.97
C LYS A 208 9.06 1.61 -5.97
N VAL A 209 8.10 0.71 -5.81
CA VAL A 209 6.78 0.78 -6.42
C VAL A 209 5.76 1.15 -5.34
N ALA A 210 4.82 2.03 -5.67
CA ALA A 210 3.78 2.43 -4.74
C ALA A 210 2.46 2.70 -5.46
N ASN A 211 1.36 2.42 -4.79
CA ASN A 211 0.03 2.98 -5.06
C ASN A 211 -0.37 3.92 -3.93
N SER A 212 -1.63 4.31 -3.81
CA SER A 212 -2.09 5.26 -2.78
C SER A 212 -2.02 4.71 -1.34
N LYS A 213 -1.88 3.39 -1.15
CA LYS A 213 -1.97 2.74 0.17
C LYS A 213 -0.77 1.86 0.50
N TYR A 214 -0.18 1.23 -0.50
CA TYR A 214 0.87 0.24 -0.33
C TYR A 214 2.11 0.58 -1.12
N GLU A 215 3.25 0.12 -0.63
CA GLU A 215 4.52 0.22 -1.32
C GLU A 215 5.32 -1.07 -1.18
N LYS A 216 6.24 -1.29 -2.12
CA LYS A 216 7.20 -2.39 -2.10
C LYS A 216 8.50 -1.95 -2.74
N GLU A 217 9.62 -2.47 -2.26
CA GLU A 217 10.95 -2.14 -2.75
C GLU A 217 11.62 -3.35 -3.41
N ALA A 218 12.44 -3.09 -4.41
CA ALA A 218 13.31 -4.08 -5.03
C ALA A 218 14.74 -3.55 -5.05
N ASN A 219 15.67 -4.36 -4.55
CA ASN A 219 17.10 -4.14 -4.72
C ASN A 219 17.53 -4.82 -6.02
N ILE A 220 18.28 -4.10 -6.86
CA ILE A 220 18.74 -4.57 -8.15
C ILE A 220 20.25 -4.51 -8.15
N THR A 221 20.88 -5.60 -8.55
CA THR A 221 22.32 -5.69 -8.70
C THR A 221 22.67 -5.94 -10.15
N PHE A 222 23.37 -5.02 -10.77
CA PHE A 222 24.01 -5.21 -12.05
C PHE A 222 25.39 -5.79 -11.82
N LYS A 223 25.56 -7.06 -12.17
CA LYS A 223 26.84 -7.72 -12.12
C LYS A 223 27.46 -7.76 -13.52
N LEU A 224 28.67 -7.22 -13.62
CA LEU A 224 29.42 -7.27 -14.84
C LEU A 224 30.19 -8.59 -14.91
N THR A 225 30.11 -9.24 -16.06
CA THR A 225 30.89 -10.46 -16.35
C THR A 225 31.86 -10.16 -17.47
N GLN A 226 33.07 -10.71 -17.35
CA GLN A 226 34.03 -10.65 -18.45
C GLN A 226 33.55 -11.55 -19.59
N ASN A 227 33.66 -11.05 -20.81
CA ASN A 227 33.47 -11.89 -21.97
C ASN A 227 34.72 -12.77 -22.15
N GLU A 228 34.58 -14.05 -21.84
CA GLU A 228 35.66 -15.04 -21.98
C GLU A 228 36.06 -15.21 -23.44
N ASP A 229 35.14 -14.95 -24.37
CA ASP A 229 35.39 -14.98 -25.80
C ASP A 229 35.97 -13.67 -26.36
N ARG A 230 36.11 -12.65 -25.51
CA ARG A 230 36.72 -11.39 -25.89
C ARG A 230 38.18 -11.59 -26.10
N ILE A 231 38.61 -11.51 -27.37
CA ILE A 231 40.03 -11.36 -27.67
C ILE A 231 40.49 -10.02 -27.12
N THR A 232 40.98 -10.04 -25.91
CA THR A 232 41.45 -8.86 -25.18
C THR A 232 42.72 -8.29 -25.79
N TYR A 233 43.37 -9.03 -26.69
CA TYR A 233 44.58 -8.59 -27.33
C TYR A 233 44.79 -9.31 -28.65
N ILE A 234 44.62 -8.61 -29.74
CA ILE A 234 45.22 -8.99 -31.00
C ILE A 234 46.50 -8.18 -31.14
N HIS A 235 47.62 -8.81 -30.89
CA HIS A 235 48.86 -8.22 -31.24
C HIS A 235 49.00 -8.29 -32.76
N CYS A 236 48.30 -7.36 -33.47
CA CYS A 236 48.50 -7.17 -34.89
C CYS A 236 49.77 -6.33 -35.02
N GLY A 237 50.86 -6.94 -35.25
CA GLY A 237 51.93 -6.09 -35.69
C GLY A 237 53.33 -6.51 -35.36
N ASN A 238 53.55 -7.72 -35.07
CA ASN A 238 54.91 -8.18 -35.33
C ASN A 238 54.94 -8.85 -36.68
N ASN A 239 55.23 -8.04 -37.67
CA ASN A 239 55.86 -8.63 -38.83
C ASN A 239 57.06 -9.40 -38.27
N LEU A 240 56.94 -10.68 -38.20
CA LEU A 240 58.08 -11.51 -37.86
C LEU A 240 58.92 -11.57 -39.12
N ASP A 241 60.22 -11.47 -38.91
CA ASP A 241 61.18 -11.79 -39.97
C ASP A 241 61.07 -13.29 -40.34
N THR A 242 61.73 -13.69 -41.36
CA THR A 242 61.78 -15.09 -41.84
C THR A 242 62.34 -16.06 -40.78
N ASN A 243 62.86 -15.58 -39.67
CA ASN A 243 63.38 -16.35 -38.55
C ASN A 243 62.48 -16.29 -37.31
N GLY A 244 61.30 -15.67 -37.41
CA GLY A 244 60.35 -15.56 -36.32
C GLY A 244 60.67 -14.43 -35.33
N ASN A 245 61.51 -13.48 -35.60
CA ASN A 245 61.82 -12.33 -34.78
C ASN A 245 60.88 -11.17 -35.10
N ALA A 246 60.42 -10.43 -34.10
CA ALA A 246 59.63 -9.21 -34.29
C ALA A 246 60.42 -8.17 -35.09
N LEU A 247 59.89 -7.68 -36.19
CA LEU A 247 60.42 -6.52 -36.88
C LEU A 247 60.07 -5.26 -36.08
N PRO A 248 61.03 -4.32 -35.98
CA PRO A 248 60.74 -3.04 -35.34
C PRO A 248 59.64 -2.30 -36.14
N GLY A 249 58.57 -1.83 -35.40
CA GLY A 249 57.52 -1.02 -35.95
C GLY A 249 57.96 0.42 -36.25
#